data_045aa037d20906bdfe06de2d7024a87f
#
_entry.id   045aa037d20906bdfe06de2d7024a87f
#
_cell.length_a   1.000
_cell.length_b   1.000
_cell.length_c   1.000
_cell.angle_alpha   90.00
_cell.angle_beta   90.00
_cell.angle_gamma   90.00
#
_symmetry.space_group_name_H-M   'P 1'
#
loop_
_entity.id
_entity.type
_entity.pdbx_description
1 polymer ?
#
loop_
_entity_poly.entity_id
_entity_poly.type
_entity_poly.pdbx_seq_one_letter_code
_entity_poly.pdbx_strand_id
1 'polypeptide(L)'
;TVNTSKAPKPVGAYPHARREGDLIYLSGVGPRQPGDNSIPGGPIKDSSGNPLNYDIKAQTRAVVENIARILEEAGSSLDNVIDVTSFLVDMDRDFGGYNEVWAETLGKVGPTRTTLAIRALPTPIAVEMKVIAKV
;
A
#
# COMPACT_ATOMS: atom_id res chain seq x y z
N THR A 1 -7.93 -16.03 -8.04
CA THR A 1 -7.37 -14.67 -8.17
C THR A 1 -8.46 -13.62 -8.00
N VAL A 2 -8.07 -12.46 -7.51
CA VAL A 2 -8.97 -11.32 -7.30
C VAL A 2 -8.44 -10.13 -8.07
N ASN A 3 -9.29 -9.52 -8.90
CA ASN A 3 -8.99 -8.31 -9.65
C ASN A 3 -10.12 -7.32 -9.46
N THR A 4 -9.80 -6.02 -9.39
CA THR A 4 -10.81 -4.98 -9.22
C THR A 4 -10.41 -3.70 -9.93
N SER A 5 -11.39 -2.99 -10.47
CA SER A 5 -11.19 -1.65 -11.04
C SER A 5 -11.19 -0.55 -9.95
N LYS A 6 -11.49 -0.91 -8.71
CA LYS A 6 -11.52 0.05 -7.57
C LYS A 6 -10.16 0.31 -6.97
N ALA A 7 -9.13 -0.40 -7.41
CA ALA A 7 -7.73 -0.20 -7.05
C ALA A 7 -6.92 0.09 -8.30
N PRO A 8 -5.71 0.68 -8.18
CA PRO A 8 -4.89 0.97 -9.37
C PRO A 8 -4.51 -0.33 -10.09
N LYS A 9 -4.44 -0.25 -11.42
CA LYS A 9 -4.07 -1.39 -12.24
C LYS A 9 -2.65 -1.85 -11.90
N PRO A 10 -2.41 -3.17 -11.72
CA PRO A 10 -1.07 -3.69 -11.48
C PRO A 10 -0.09 -3.30 -12.59
N VAL A 11 1.16 -3.01 -12.22
CA VAL A 11 2.21 -2.62 -13.17
C VAL A 11 2.86 -3.82 -13.86
N GLY A 12 2.32 -5.01 -13.71
CA GLY A 12 2.83 -6.23 -14.32
C GLY A 12 1.75 -7.29 -14.40
N ALA A 13 2.13 -8.49 -14.83
CA ALA A 13 1.21 -9.60 -15.02
C ALA A 13 0.95 -10.35 -13.71
N TYR A 14 0.19 -9.72 -12.81
CA TYR A 14 -0.20 -10.32 -11.52
C TYR A 14 -1.56 -9.76 -11.07
N PRO A 15 -2.33 -10.52 -10.26
CA PRO A 15 -3.62 -10.05 -9.74
C PRO A 15 -3.43 -9.10 -8.57
N HIS A 16 -4.50 -8.41 -8.17
CA HIS A 16 -4.50 -7.64 -6.93
C HIS A 16 -4.36 -8.53 -5.70
N ALA A 17 -5.00 -9.71 -5.74
CA ALA A 17 -4.94 -10.66 -4.62
C ALA A 17 -5.17 -12.09 -5.09
N ARG A 18 -4.78 -13.03 -4.24
CA ARG A 18 -5.04 -14.45 -4.42
C ARG A 18 -5.49 -15.05 -3.11
N ARG A 19 -6.60 -15.78 -3.13
CA ARG A 19 -7.06 -16.57 -1.99
C ARG A 19 -6.45 -17.96 -2.03
N GLU A 20 -6.00 -18.43 -0.89
CA GLU A 20 -5.50 -19.80 -0.70
C GLU A 20 -6.03 -20.31 0.63
N GLY A 21 -7.02 -21.21 0.59
CA GLY A 21 -7.71 -21.65 1.80
C GLY A 21 -8.40 -20.50 2.50
N ASP A 22 -8.08 -20.30 3.77
CA ASP A 22 -8.65 -19.21 4.58
C ASP A 22 -7.81 -17.92 4.55
N LEU A 23 -6.76 -17.89 3.75
CA LEU A 23 -5.87 -16.75 3.63
C LEU A 23 -6.02 -16.04 2.30
N ILE A 24 -5.84 -14.73 2.34
CA ILE A 24 -5.82 -13.86 1.16
C ILE A 24 -4.47 -13.16 1.14
N TYR A 25 -3.75 -13.33 0.04
CA TYR A 25 -2.46 -12.71 -0.21
C TYR A 25 -2.65 -11.57 -1.19
N LEU A 26 -2.27 -10.36 -0.80
CA LEU A 26 -2.28 -9.21 -1.71
C LEU A 26 -0.92 -9.09 -2.37
N SER A 27 -0.91 -8.72 -3.64
CA SER A 27 0.30 -8.19 -4.28
C SER A 27 0.64 -6.85 -3.61
N GLY A 28 1.86 -6.35 -3.76
CA GLY A 28 2.26 -5.08 -3.18
C GLY A 28 1.30 -3.95 -3.55
N VAL A 29 0.86 -3.18 -2.56
CA VAL A 29 -0.12 -2.12 -2.73
C VAL A 29 0.53 -0.78 -2.47
N GLY A 30 0.48 0.10 -3.47
CA GLY A 30 0.95 1.47 -3.36
C GLY A 30 -0.20 2.48 -3.27
N PRO A 31 0.14 3.78 -3.28
CA PRO A 31 -0.84 4.86 -3.10
C PRO A 31 -1.53 5.33 -4.39
N ARG A 32 -1.12 4.85 -5.57
CA ARG A 32 -1.71 5.31 -6.83
C ARG A 32 -3.23 5.13 -6.83
N GLN A 33 -3.93 6.09 -7.40
CA GLN A 33 -5.39 6.02 -7.47
C GLN A 33 -5.84 5.25 -8.72
N PRO A 34 -6.97 4.54 -8.65
CA PRO A 34 -7.53 3.87 -9.83
C PRO A 34 -7.93 4.93 -10.88
N GLY A 35 -7.83 4.55 -12.14
CA GLY A 35 -8.20 5.41 -13.26
C GLY A 35 -7.05 6.23 -13.79
N ASP A 36 -6.60 7.24 -13.06
CA ASP A 36 -5.61 8.20 -13.53
C ASP A 36 -4.19 7.97 -13.00
N ASN A 37 -4.00 7.02 -12.09
CA ASN A 37 -2.71 6.73 -11.44
C ASN A 37 -2.11 7.91 -10.66
N SER A 38 -2.92 8.90 -10.29
CA SER A 38 -2.44 10.00 -9.47
C SER A 38 -1.97 9.49 -8.10
N ILE A 39 -1.03 10.23 -7.51
CA ILE A 39 -0.44 9.87 -6.22
C ILE A 39 -0.85 10.94 -5.21
N PRO A 40 -1.75 10.61 -4.24
CA PRO A 40 -2.08 11.54 -3.17
C PRO A 40 -0.83 11.98 -2.42
N GLY A 41 -0.71 13.27 -2.14
CA GLY A 41 0.49 13.83 -1.54
C GLY A 41 1.62 14.09 -2.53
N GLY A 42 1.45 13.73 -3.78
CA GLY A 42 2.41 13.94 -4.87
C GLY A 42 3.43 12.81 -5.02
N PRO A 43 4.03 12.68 -6.21
CA PRO A 43 5.11 11.72 -6.44
C PRO A 43 6.39 12.18 -5.75
N ILE A 44 7.32 11.25 -5.54
CA ILE A 44 8.61 11.56 -4.88
C ILE A 44 9.62 12.22 -5.83
N LYS A 45 9.39 12.11 -7.13
CA LYS A 45 10.24 12.70 -8.17
C LYS A 45 9.42 12.96 -9.43
N ASP A 46 9.91 13.90 -10.24
CA ASP A 46 9.30 14.21 -11.54
C ASP A 46 9.76 13.23 -12.63
N SER A 47 9.26 13.41 -13.85
CA SER A 47 9.61 12.55 -14.99
C SER A 47 11.10 12.63 -15.39
N SER A 48 11.79 13.68 -14.98
CA SER A 48 13.24 13.85 -15.22
C SER A 48 14.09 13.30 -14.06
N GLY A 49 13.46 12.72 -13.04
CA GLY A 49 14.16 12.16 -11.88
C GLY A 49 14.53 13.17 -10.80
N ASN A 50 14.06 14.42 -10.90
CA ASN A 50 14.32 15.43 -9.88
C ASN A 50 13.46 15.17 -8.64
N PRO A 51 14.05 15.22 -7.42
CA PRO A 51 13.29 15.04 -6.19
C PRO A 51 12.19 16.07 -6.04
N LEU A 52 11.03 15.64 -5.54
CA LEU A 52 9.89 16.50 -5.24
C LEU A 52 9.57 16.39 -3.75
N ASN A 53 8.96 17.44 -3.21
CA ASN A 53 8.43 17.39 -1.87
C ASN A 53 7.06 16.69 -1.91
N TYR A 54 6.91 15.63 -1.12
CA TYR A 54 5.68 14.82 -1.09
C TYR A 54 5.17 14.67 0.34
N ASP A 55 3.91 14.26 0.48
CA ASP A 55 3.26 14.05 1.77
C ASP A 55 3.15 12.56 2.06
N ILE A 56 4.01 12.04 2.94
CA ILE A 56 4.01 10.62 3.30
C ILE A 56 2.70 10.19 3.97
N LYS A 57 2.08 11.07 4.76
CA LYS A 57 0.81 10.72 5.43
C LYS A 57 -0.30 10.51 4.41
N ALA A 58 -0.42 11.41 3.42
CA ALA A 58 -1.40 11.26 2.35
C ALA A 58 -1.14 9.99 1.53
N GLN A 59 0.11 9.69 1.20
CA GLN A 59 0.45 8.46 0.50
C GLN A 59 0.09 7.22 1.33
N THR A 60 0.42 7.22 2.61
CA THR A 60 0.14 6.07 3.49
C THR A 60 -1.37 5.83 3.63
N ARG A 61 -2.18 6.89 3.79
CA ARG A 61 -3.64 6.76 3.83
C ARG A 61 -4.19 6.17 2.53
N ALA A 62 -3.65 6.61 1.40
CA ALA A 62 -4.06 6.09 0.10
C ALA A 62 -3.73 4.61 -0.06
N VAL A 63 -2.58 4.15 0.45
CA VAL A 63 -2.23 2.72 0.47
C VAL A 63 -3.28 1.93 1.25
N VAL A 64 -3.62 2.38 2.46
CA VAL A 64 -4.60 1.69 3.31
C VAL A 64 -5.98 1.65 2.64
N GLU A 65 -6.40 2.73 1.98
CA GLU A 65 -7.66 2.76 1.23
C GLU A 65 -7.66 1.76 0.07
N ASN A 66 -6.57 1.67 -0.67
CA ASN A 66 -6.43 0.69 -1.75
C ASN A 66 -6.47 -0.74 -1.21
N ILE A 67 -5.82 -1.01 -0.08
CA ILE A 67 -5.88 -2.31 0.59
C ILE A 67 -7.33 -2.65 0.95
N ALA A 68 -8.06 -1.71 1.54
CA ALA A 68 -9.47 -1.91 1.91
C ALA A 68 -10.33 -2.30 0.71
N ARG A 69 -10.16 -1.60 -0.42
CA ARG A 69 -10.90 -1.87 -1.66
C ARG A 69 -10.63 -3.26 -2.22
N ILE A 70 -9.36 -3.68 -2.20
CA ILE A 70 -8.97 -5.01 -2.68
C ILE A 70 -9.55 -6.08 -1.75
N LEU A 71 -9.45 -5.90 -0.43
CA LEU A 71 -9.99 -6.86 0.54
C LEU A 71 -11.51 -6.98 0.43
N GLU A 72 -12.23 -5.87 0.24
CA GLU A 72 -13.68 -5.90 0.03
C GLU A 72 -14.05 -6.72 -1.20
N GLU A 73 -13.32 -6.53 -2.31
CA GLU A 73 -13.55 -7.32 -3.53
C GLU A 73 -13.27 -8.80 -3.30
N ALA A 74 -12.35 -9.12 -2.42
CA ALA A 74 -12.02 -10.49 -2.04
C ALA A 74 -12.97 -11.10 -1.00
N GLY A 75 -13.96 -10.34 -0.53
CA GLY A 75 -14.91 -10.79 0.49
C GLY A 75 -14.39 -10.69 1.92
N SER A 76 -13.41 -9.82 2.17
CA SER A 76 -12.80 -9.62 3.47
C SER A 76 -12.85 -8.14 3.88
N SER A 77 -12.02 -7.73 4.83
CA SER A 77 -11.95 -6.34 5.28
C SER A 77 -10.61 -6.06 5.97
N LEU A 78 -10.36 -4.79 6.28
CA LEU A 78 -9.16 -4.40 7.03
C LEU A 78 -9.08 -5.09 8.40
N ASP A 79 -10.21 -5.36 9.04
CA ASP A 79 -10.24 -6.04 10.35
C ASP A 79 -9.66 -7.45 10.30
N ASN A 80 -9.56 -8.04 9.13
CA ASN A 80 -9.04 -9.39 8.93
C ASN A 80 -7.57 -9.43 8.53
N VAL A 81 -6.88 -8.29 8.48
CA VAL A 81 -5.45 -8.25 8.18
C VAL A 81 -4.65 -8.89 9.30
N ILE A 82 -3.74 -9.78 8.95
CA ILE A 82 -2.93 -10.58 9.89
C ILE A 82 -1.49 -10.09 9.94
N ASP A 83 -0.91 -9.82 8.78
CA ASP A 83 0.51 -9.48 8.66
C ASP A 83 0.73 -8.45 7.56
N VAL A 84 1.63 -7.50 7.82
CA VAL A 84 1.98 -6.44 6.86
C VAL A 84 3.49 -6.28 6.81
N THR A 85 4.03 -6.27 5.60
CA THR A 85 5.40 -5.83 5.34
C THR A 85 5.32 -4.48 4.63
N SER A 86 5.91 -3.46 5.22
CA SER A 86 5.91 -2.11 4.67
C SER A 86 7.28 -1.76 4.11
N PHE A 87 7.28 -1.12 2.96
CA PHE A 87 8.48 -0.70 2.25
C PHE A 87 8.50 0.82 2.16
N LEU A 88 9.56 1.45 2.67
CA LEU A 88 9.77 2.90 2.60
C LEU A 88 11.05 3.20 1.82
N VAL A 89 11.01 4.18 0.93
CA VAL A 89 12.21 4.58 0.17
C VAL A 89 13.08 5.58 0.92
N ASP A 90 12.53 6.24 1.95
CA ASP A 90 13.28 7.19 2.79
C ASP A 90 12.84 7.03 4.25
N MET A 91 13.45 6.09 4.94
CA MET A 91 13.07 5.76 6.32
C MET A 91 13.23 6.96 7.26
N ASP A 92 14.33 7.67 7.16
CA ASP A 92 14.63 8.79 8.08
C ASP A 92 13.61 9.91 7.94
N ARG A 93 13.21 10.22 6.70
CA ARG A 93 12.24 11.27 6.42
C ARG A 93 10.81 10.85 6.78
N ASP A 94 10.45 9.59 6.51
CA ASP A 94 9.04 9.18 6.39
C ASP A 94 8.51 8.33 7.55
N PHE A 95 9.39 7.71 8.34
CA PHE A 95 8.95 6.74 9.34
C PHE A 95 7.96 7.33 10.34
N GLY A 96 8.20 8.55 10.82
CA GLY A 96 7.32 9.21 11.79
C GLY A 96 5.90 9.43 11.27
N GLY A 97 5.77 10.00 10.07
CA GLY A 97 4.45 10.23 9.45
C GLY A 97 3.74 8.94 9.07
N TYR A 98 4.48 7.98 8.55
CA TYR A 98 3.97 6.64 8.27
C TYR A 98 3.41 5.98 9.54
N ASN A 99 4.16 6.03 10.65
CA ASN A 99 3.73 5.45 11.93
C ASN A 99 2.47 6.11 12.49
N GLU A 100 2.31 7.42 12.32
CA GLU A 100 1.09 8.10 12.78
C GLU A 100 -0.14 7.58 12.03
N VAL A 101 -0.06 7.45 10.71
CA VAL A 101 -1.17 6.92 9.91
C VAL A 101 -1.41 5.44 10.21
N TRP A 102 -0.34 4.67 10.40
CA TRP A 102 -0.46 3.27 10.82
C TRP A 102 -1.26 3.14 12.12
N ALA A 103 -0.92 3.93 13.13
CA ALA A 103 -1.59 3.88 14.43
C ALA A 103 -3.08 4.22 14.33
N GLU A 104 -3.45 5.12 13.43
CA GLU A 104 -4.84 5.52 13.21
C GLU A 104 -5.65 4.51 12.40
N THR A 105 -4.99 3.61 11.68
CA THR A 105 -5.61 2.68 10.71
C THR A 105 -5.35 1.24 11.09
N LEU A 106 -4.41 0.58 10.43
CA LEU A 106 -4.10 -0.84 10.62
C LEU A 106 -3.60 -1.17 12.02
N GLY A 107 -2.96 -0.24 12.69
CA GLY A 107 -2.50 -0.44 14.07
C GLY A 107 -3.61 -0.79 15.04
N LYS A 108 -4.82 -0.31 14.80
CA LYS A 108 -6.01 -0.64 15.62
C LYS A 108 -6.48 -2.08 15.43
N VAL A 109 -6.20 -2.65 14.28
CA VAL A 109 -6.50 -4.06 13.98
C VAL A 109 -5.50 -4.99 14.66
N GLY A 110 -4.24 -4.58 14.72
CA GLY A 110 -3.18 -5.29 15.41
C GLY A 110 -2.46 -6.37 14.61
N PRO A 111 -2.27 -6.21 13.29
CA PRO A 111 -1.47 -7.19 12.55
C PRO A 111 0.00 -7.12 12.96
N THR A 112 0.71 -8.21 12.75
CA THR A 112 2.17 -8.17 12.84
C THR A 112 2.70 -7.29 11.71
N ARG A 113 3.85 -6.63 11.93
CA ARG A 113 4.40 -5.69 10.96
C ARG A 113 5.93 -5.78 10.91
N THR A 114 6.45 -5.74 9.70
CA THR A 114 7.88 -5.54 9.43
C THR A 114 8.00 -4.32 8.52
N THR A 115 8.86 -3.37 8.86
CA THR A 115 9.08 -2.16 8.09
C THR A 115 10.52 -2.12 7.58
N LEU A 116 10.69 -1.97 6.28
CA LEU A 116 11.98 -2.04 5.61
C LEU A 116 12.26 -0.76 4.83
N ALA A 117 13.52 -0.32 4.87
CA ALA A 117 14.02 0.70 3.95
C ALA A 117 14.48 0.00 2.68
N ILE A 118 14.03 0.49 1.54
CA ILE A 118 14.40 -0.05 0.23
C ILE A 118 14.93 1.07 -0.67
N ARG A 119 15.56 0.69 -1.76
CA ARG A 119 16.17 1.67 -2.67
C ARG A 119 15.15 2.40 -3.53
N ALA A 120 14.19 1.67 -4.10
CA ALA A 120 13.21 2.24 -5.03
C ALA A 120 12.01 1.29 -5.18
N LEU A 121 10.91 1.83 -5.68
CA LEU A 121 9.72 1.11 -6.07
C LEU A 121 9.48 1.29 -7.58
N PRO A 122 8.67 0.43 -8.22
CA PRO A 122 8.44 0.51 -9.68
C PRO A 122 7.85 1.83 -10.17
N THR A 123 7.12 2.55 -9.33
CA THR A 123 6.54 3.87 -9.63
C THR A 123 7.08 4.90 -8.65
N PRO A 124 6.94 6.22 -8.90
CA PRO A 124 7.55 7.24 -8.02
C PRO A 124 6.76 7.46 -6.73
N ILE A 125 6.64 6.42 -5.94
CA ILE A 125 5.94 6.39 -4.65
C ILE A 125 6.94 6.22 -3.50
N ALA A 126 6.54 6.65 -2.30
CA ALA A 126 7.39 6.59 -1.11
C ALA A 126 7.14 5.36 -0.24
N VAL A 127 5.99 4.71 -0.41
CA VAL A 127 5.53 3.63 0.46
C VAL A 127 4.74 2.58 -0.31
N GLU A 128 4.93 1.32 0.07
CA GLU A 128 4.16 0.19 -0.43
C GLU A 128 3.98 -0.81 0.71
N MET A 129 2.87 -1.54 0.71
CA MET A 129 2.63 -2.59 1.70
C MET A 129 2.29 -3.92 1.05
N LYS A 130 2.86 -5.00 1.60
CA LYS A 130 2.49 -6.39 1.32
C LYS A 130 1.61 -6.87 2.45
N VAL A 131 0.41 -7.36 2.14
CA VAL A 131 -0.60 -7.71 3.13
C VAL A 131 -1.01 -9.17 3.01
N ILE A 132 -1.18 -9.83 4.16
CA ILE A 132 -1.84 -11.12 4.28
C ILE A 132 -3.03 -10.93 5.21
N ALA A 133 -4.19 -11.40 4.77
CA ALA A 133 -5.42 -11.32 5.55
C ALA A 133 -6.11 -12.69 5.59
N LYS A 134 -7.04 -12.84 6.52
CA LYS A 134 -7.95 -14.00 6.52
C LYS A 134 -9.26 -13.65 5.83
N VAL A 135 -9.98 -14.65 5.46
CA VAL A 135 -11.33 -14.52 4.88
C VAL A 135 -12.34 -14.02 5.90
#